data_edb003691e884fd6e58cd45130f5a47a
#
_entry.id   edb003691e884fd6e58cd45130f5a47a
#
_cell.length_a   1.000
_cell.length_b   1.000
_cell.length_c   1.000
_cell.angle_alpha   90.00
_cell.angle_beta   90.00
_cell.angle_gamma   90.00
#
_symmetry.space_group_name_H-M   'P 1'
#
loop_
_entity.id
_entity.type
_entity.pdbx_description
1 polymer ?
#
loop_
_entity_poly.entity_id
_entity_poly.type
_entity_poly.pdbx_seq_one_letter_code
_entity_poly.pdbx_strand_id
1 'polypeptide(L)'
;MKKISYLLLLFFSAIVCGCSEYEQPYVGYIVVERAVLDAAANSSTTVIADTDISSDIVVDNVDADWCQVSVNGKEITVTATSANTDSSYRTATVSVTSGYRQATFTVLQKYDGQEFLQYDWTRWTATGNGVEASDGGGYPSLFKEERTNFWHSPYSYSVPLPYILEIDMKEELECAMFHIGRRHYAPNGNNYGTVKTMNIYASTDNENYEKVADFTFA
;
A
#
# COMPACT_ATOMS: atom_id res chain seq x y z
N MET A 1 87.63 12.21 -11.14
CA MET A 1 86.23 12.31 -11.59
C MET A 1 85.34 11.85 -10.47
N LYS A 2 84.63 12.75 -9.78
CA LYS A 2 83.75 12.44 -8.67
C LYS A 2 82.35 12.20 -9.21
N LYS A 3 81.78 11.00 -8.95
CA LYS A 3 80.37 10.69 -9.29
C LYS A 3 79.53 11.18 -8.14
N ILE A 4 78.60 12.09 -8.41
CA ILE A 4 77.60 12.55 -7.50
C ILE A 4 76.37 11.67 -7.72
N SER A 5 76.01 10.86 -6.69
CA SER A 5 74.76 10.12 -6.64
C SER A 5 73.66 11.00 -6.06
N TYR A 6 72.65 11.31 -6.85
CA TYR A 6 71.45 11.94 -6.35
C TYR A 6 70.51 10.87 -5.78
N LEU A 7 70.30 10.92 -4.47
CA LEU A 7 69.27 10.11 -3.79
C LEU A 7 67.94 10.85 -3.89
N LEU A 8 67.06 10.35 -4.73
CA LEU A 8 65.71 10.88 -4.87
C LEU A 8 64.86 10.35 -3.74
N LEU A 9 64.59 11.18 -2.71
CA LEU A 9 63.65 10.85 -1.62
C LEU A 9 62.22 11.12 -2.11
N LEU A 10 61.50 10.07 -2.49
CA LEU A 10 60.07 10.14 -2.74
C LEU A 10 59.33 10.18 -1.41
N PHE A 11 58.84 11.33 -1.03
CA PHE A 11 57.85 11.48 0.05
C PHE A 11 56.50 11.02 -0.45
N PHE A 12 56.09 9.82 -0.07
CA PHE A 12 54.72 9.38 -0.19
C PHE A 12 53.92 10.00 0.96
N SER A 13 53.27 11.15 0.71
CA SER A 13 52.23 11.66 1.61
C SER A 13 50.97 10.81 1.38
N ALA A 14 50.75 9.84 2.27
CA ALA A 14 49.47 9.17 2.37
C ALA A 14 48.45 10.21 2.85
N ILE A 15 47.64 10.70 1.90
CA ILE A 15 46.42 11.44 2.25
C ILE A 15 45.46 10.38 2.78
N VAL A 16 45.38 10.23 4.07
CA VAL A 16 44.31 9.52 4.75
C VAL A 16 43.08 10.41 4.58
N CYS A 17 42.33 10.20 3.49
CA CYS A 17 40.93 10.65 3.39
C CYS A 17 40.17 9.86 4.45
N GLY A 18 40.12 10.38 5.66
CA GLY A 18 39.11 9.96 6.63
C GLY A 18 37.77 10.38 6.10
N CYS A 19 37.04 9.43 5.47
CA CYS A 19 35.60 9.55 5.35
C CYS A 19 35.08 9.53 6.80
N SER A 20 34.93 10.69 7.44
CA SER A 20 33.99 10.78 8.53
C SER A 20 32.62 10.51 7.90
N GLU A 21 32.01 9.37 8.21
CA GLU A 21 30.60 9.17 7.96
C GLU A 21 29.90 10.32 8.68
N TYR A 22 29.42 11.26 7.87
CA TYR A 22 28.60 12.34 8.36
C TYR A 22 27.23 11.71 8.65
N GLU A 23 27.06 11.25 9.89
CA GLU A 23 25.74 10.84 10.35
C GLU A 23 24.84 12.07 10.31
N GLN A 24 23.90 12.05 9.39
CA GLN A 24 22.86 13.08 9.34
C GLN A 24 22.12 13.06 10.70
N PRO A 25 22.00 14.21 11.39
CA PRO A 25 21.27 14.24 12.64
C PRO A 25 19.84 13.74 12.41
N TYR A 26 19.39 12.86 13.29
CA TYR A 26 18.00 12.39 13.26
C TYR A 26 17.05 13.58 13.47
N VAL A 27 16.14 13.78 12.53
CA VAL A 27 15.22 14.93 12.51
C VAL A 27 13.76 14.53 12.79
N GLY A 28 13.54 13.30 13.23
CA GLY A 28 12.22 12.77 13.54
C GLY A 28 11.45 12.28 12.31
N TYR A 29 10.23 11.81 12.54
CA TYR A 29 9.28 11.38 11.50
C TYR A 29 7.87 11.90 11.81
N ILE A 30 7.02 11.94 10.79
CA ILE A 30 5.57 12.11 10.88
C ILE A 30 4.92 11.25 9.81
N VAL A 31 3.94 10.46 10.22
CA VAL A 31 3.09 9.64 9.35
C VAL A 31 1.65 9.88 9.74
N VAL A 32 0.79 10.05 8.75
CA VAL A 32 -0.65 10.22 8.95
C VAL A 32 -1.36 9.26 8.02
N GLU A 33 -2.25 8.46 8.59
CA GLU A 33 -3.06 7.53 7.83
C GLU A 33 -4.17 8.23 7.03
N ARG A 34 -4.74 7.51 6.07
CA ARG A 34 -5.87 7.98 5.29
C ARG A 34 -7.09 8.25 6.18
N ALA A 35 -7.75 9.38 5.96
CA ALA A 35 -9.03 9.70 6.58
C ALA A 35 -10.20 9.31 5.66
N VAL A 36 -11.27 8.75 6.23
CA VAL A 36 -12.46 8.36 5.49
C VAL A 36 -13.68 9.04 6.09
N LEU A 37 -14.47 9.68 5.22
CA LEU A 37 -15.69 10.40 5.56
C LEU A 37 -16.90 9.74 4.90
N ASP A 38 -18.04 9.76 5.57
CA ASP A 38 -19.31 9.38 4.96
C ASP A 38 -19.76 10.44 3.94
N ALA A 39 -20.73 10.07 3.11
CA ALA A 39 -21.23 10.91 2.01
C ALA A 39 -21.87 12.24 2.46
N ALA A 40 -22.40 12.28 3.68
CA ALA A 40 -23.15 13.43 4.19
C ALA A 40 -22.26 14.68 4.40
N ALA A 41 -22.84 15.85 4.23
CA ALA A 41 -22.23 17.10 4.68
C ALA A 41 -22.02 17.05 6.20
N ASN A 42 -20.95 17.69 6.67
CA ASN A 42 -20.50 17.69 8.07
C ASN A 42 -20.11 16.31 8.62
N SER A 43 -19.99 15.30 7.77
CA SER A 43 -19.32 14.05 8.12
C SER A 43 -17.89 14.36 8.57
N SER A 44 -17.47 13.80 9.69
CA SER A 44 -16.17 14.11 10.31
C SER A 44 -15.52 12.83 10.83
N THR A 45 -14.18 12.77 10.75
CA THR A 45 -13.37 11.73 11.35
C THR A 45 -12.08 12.31 11.92
N THR A 46 -11.48 11.61 12.87
CA THR A 46 -10.21 12.01 13.46
C THR A 46 -9.19 10.90 13.24
N VAL A 47 -8.03 11.25 12.69
CA VAL A 47 -6.86 10.39 12.57
C VAL A 47 -5.77 10.88 13.51
N ILE A 48 -4.97 9.96 14.01
CA ILE A 48 -3.85 10.27 14.93
C ILE A 48 -2.57 10.27 14.12
N ALA A 49 -1.83 11.36 14.16
CA ALA A 49 -0.50 11.40 13.56
C ALA A 49 0.48 10.57 14.40
N ASP A 50 1.13 9.61 13.78
CA ASP A 50 2.27 8.91 14.36
C ASP A 50 3.53 9.75 14.14
N THR A 51 4.07 10.30 15.23
CA THR A 51 5.24 11.17 15.19
C THR A 51 5.98 11.15 16.52
N ASP A 52 7.31 11.23 16.44
CA ASP A 52 8.22 11.45 17.58
C ASP A 52 8.68 12.91 17.69
N ILE A 53 8.17 13.80 16.84
CA ILE A 53 8.50 15.23 16.84
C ILE A 53 7.62 15.93 17.88
N SER A 54 8.24 16.74 18.73
CA SER A 54 7.53 17.50 19.77
C SER A 54 6.93 18.83 19.31
N SER A 55 7.25 19.27 18.10
CA SER A 55 6.67 20.50 17.52
C SER A 55 5.21 20.28 17.13
N ASP A 56 4.43 21.36 17.19
CA ASP A 56 3.04 21.33 16.75
C ASP A 56 2.92 20.89 15.29
N ILE A 57 1.82 20.20 15.01
CA ILE A 57 1.46 19.84 13.65
C ILE A 57 0.68 21.00 13.03
N VAL A 58 1.10 21.44 11.87
CA VAL A 58 0.48 22.54 11.12
C VAL A 58 -0.04 22.01 9.80
N VAL A 59 -1.25 22.39 9.43
CA VAL A 59 -1.82 22.10 8.11
C VAL A 59 -1.25 23.12 7.11
N ASP A 60 -0.50 22.64 6.12
CA ASP A 60 0.11 23.47 5.09
C ASP A 60 -0.83 23.71 3.92
N ASN A 61 -1.53 22.66 3.49
CA ASN A 61 -2.41 22.71 2.33
C ASN A 61 -3.52 21.65 2.40
N VAL A 62 -4.68 22.00 1.88
CA VAL A 62 -5.78 21.09 1.55
C VAL A 62 -6.19 21.41 0.12
N ASP A 63 -6.11 20.45 -0.80
CA ASP A 63 -6.30 20.66 -2.23
C ASP A 63 -7.77 20.67 -2.70
N ALA A 64 -8.72 20.63 -1.76
CA ALA A 64 -10.14 20.55 -2.07
C ALA A 64 -11.01 21.44 -1.14
N ASP A 65 -11.87 22.26 -1.71
CA ASP A 65 -12.74 23.19 -0.99
C ASP A 65 -13.79 22.52 -0.11
N TRP A 66 -14.14 21.26 -0.41
CA TRP A 66 -15.11 20.50 0.36
C TRP A 66 -14.51 19.86 1.62
N CYS A 67 -13.19 19.88 1.79
CA CYS A 67 -12.48 19.27 2.88
C CYS A 67 -11.90 20.32 3.83
N GLN A 68 -12.30 20.27 5.09
CA GLN A 68 -11.78 21.14 6.14
C GLN A 68 -10.99 20.33 7.16
N VAL A 69 -9.86 20.83 7.60
CA VAL A 69 -8.95 20.14 8.53
C VAL A 69 -8.64 21.03 9.72
N SER A 70 -8.68 20.43 10.91
CA SER A 70 -8.23 21.06 12.15
C SER A 70 -7.32 20.13 12.92
N VAL A 71 -6.37 20.69 13.68
CA VAL A 71 -5.38 19.92 14.45
C VAL A 71 -5.44 20.30 15.92
N ASN A 72 -5.38 19.31 16.79
CA ASN A 72 -5.27 19.45 18.23
C ASN A 72 -4.22 18.44 18.75
N GLY A 73 -3.00 18.92 19.00
CA GLY A 73 -1.87 18.05 19.32
C GLY A 73 -1.55 17.09 18.18
N LYS A 74 -1.72 15.78 18.41
CA LYS A 74 -1.54 14.73 17.38
C LYS A 74 -2.85 14.33 16.68
N GLU A 75 -3.98 14.84 17.15
CA GLU A 75 -5.29 14.57 16.56
C GLU A 75 -5.54 15.49 15.38
N ILE A 76 -5.79 14.91 14.22
CA ILE A 76 -6.14 15.61 12.98
C ILE A 76 -7.58 15.27 12.65
N THR A 77 -8.47 16.24 12.84
CA THR A 77 -9.89 16.12 12.53
C THR A 77 -10.17 16.66 11.13
N VAL A 78 -10.78 15.83 10.32
CA VAL A 78 -11.18 16.14 8.94
C VAL A 78 -12.68 16.17 8.86
N THR A 79 -13.25 17.20 8.21
CA THR A 79 -14.69 17.41 8.06
C THR A 79 -15.05 17.72 6.61
N ALA A 80 -16.05 17.06 6.07
CA ALA A 80 -16.62 17.40 4.77
C ALA A 80 -17.56 18.61 4.90
N THR A 81 -17.32 19.70 4.18
CA THR A 81 -18.17 20.91 4.19
C THR A 81 -19.43 20.73 3.34
N SER A 82 -19.45 19.76 2.43
CA SER A 82 -20.59 19.44 1.56
C SER A 82 -20.79 17.92 1.44
N ALA A 83 -22.02 17.52 1.13
CA ALA A 83 -22.31 16.14 0.80
C ALA A 83 -21.66 15.74 -0.55
N ASN A 84 -21.28 14.49 -0.68
CA ASN A 84 -20.90 13.91 -1.97
C ASN A 84 -22.15 13.26 -2.60
N THR A 85 -22.73 13.94 -3.55
CA THR A 85 -23.93 13.50 -4.29
C THR A 85 -23.61 12.86 -5.63
N ASP A 86 -22.32 12.69 -5.94
CA ASP A 86 -21.87 12.02 -7.15
C ASP A 86 -22.09 10.50 -7.05
N SER A 87 -21.89 9.79 -8.13
CA SER A 87 -21.96 8.32 -8.19
C SER A 87 -20.63 7.62 -7.86
N SER A 88 -19.64 8.39 -7.42
CA SER A 88 -18.31 7.91 -7.05
C SER A 88 -17.77 8.66 -5.82
N TYR A 89 -16.86 8.02 -5.08
CA TYR A 89 -16.14 8.70 -4.02
C TYR A 89 -15.28 9.84 -4.59
N ARG A 90 -14.98 10.82 -3.74
CA ARG A 90 -14.04 11.90 -4.07
C ARG A 90 -12.90 11.93 -3.06
N THR A 91 -11.76 12.44 -3.47
CA THR A 91 -10.55 12.51 -2.66
C THR A 91 -10.04 13.94 -2.53
N ALA A 92 -9.34 14.18 -1.43
CA ALA A 92 -8.52 15.35 -1.21
C ALA A 92 -7.15 14.92 -0.67
N THR A 93 -6.12 15.70 -0.96
CA THR A 93 -4.79 15.54 -0.40
C THR A 93 -4.56 16.63 0.65
N VAL A 94 -4.14 16.21 1.83
CA VAL A 94 -3.78 17.12 2.92
C VAL A 94 -2.29 17.03 3.16
N SER A 95 -1.63 18.19 3.23
CA SER A 95 -0.22 18.31 3.62
C SER A 95 -0.12 18.91 5.00
N VAL A 96 0.68 18.28 5.85
CA VAL A 96 0.96 18.73 7.22
C VAL A 96 2.46 18.77 7.48
N THR A 97 2.90 19.69 8.30
CA THR A 97 4.29 19.81 8.74
C THR A 97 4.39 19.75 10.26
N SER A 98 5.41 19.07 10.78
CA SER A 98 5.83 19.13 12.17
C SER A 98 7.35 19.28 12.23
N GLY A 99 7.83 20.38 12.81
CA GLY A 99 9.25 20.72 12.79
C GLY A 99 9.79 20.84 11.35
N TYR A 100 10.75 20.00 10.99
CA TYR A 100 11.36 19.98 9.65
C TYR A 100 10.77 18.86 8.75
N ARG A 101 9.75 18.15 9.20
CA ARG A 101 9.16 17.05 8.47
C ARG A 101 7.78 17.40 7.93
N GLN A 102 7.57 16.98 6.71
CA GLN A 102 6.28 17.09 6.05
C GLN A 102 5.74 15.68 5.77
N ALA A 103 4.42 15.54 5.92
CA ALA A 103 3.68 14.38 5.51
C ALA A 103 2.48 14.79 4.65
N THR A 104 2.05 13.90 3.80
CA THR A 104 0.80 14.01 3.05
C THR A 104 -0.06 12.80 3.31
N PHE A 105 -1.37 13.00 3.42
CA PHE A 105 -2.33 11.92 3.52
C PHE A 105 -3.57 12.20 2.68
N THR A 106 -4.26 11.14 2.32
CA THR A 106 -5.48 11.23 1.51
C THR A 106 -6.71 11.26 2.40
N VAL A 107 -7.60 12.18 2.12
CA VAL A 107 -8.97 12.17 2.63
C VAL A 107 -9.88 11.65 1.54
N LEU A 108 -10.72 10.69 1.89
CA LEU A 108 -11.70 10.12 0.98
C LEU A 108 -13.11 10.37 1.55
N GLN A 109 -14.00 10.92 0.73
CA GLN A 109 -15.42 10.98 1.06
C GLN A 109 -16.20 10.01 0.18
N LYS A 110 -16.92 9.10 0.83
CA LYS A 110 -17.83 8.15 0.16
C LYS A 110 -18.90 8.90 -0.62
N TYR A 111 -19.55 8.22 -1.55
CA TYR A 111 -20.81 8.70 -2.15
C TYR A 111 -22.02 8.09 -1.43
N ASP A 112 -23.20 8.65 -1.63
CA ASP A 112 -24.43 8.17 -1.00
C ASP A 112 -24.74 6.71 -1.43
N GLY A 113 -24.96 5.86 -0.43
CA GLY A 113 -25.13 4.42 -0.63
C GLY A 113 -23.84 3.61 -0.74
N GLN A 114 -22.66 4.22 -0.69
CA GLN A 114 -21.40 3.47 -0.62
C GLN A 114 -21.16 2.92 0.78
N GLU A 115 -21.36 1.63 0.97
CA GLU A 115 -21.18 0.95 2.24
C GLU A 115 -19.70 0.67 2.55
N PHE A 116 -18.98 0.15 1.55
CA PHE A 116 -17.57 -0.25 1.71
C PHE A 116 -16.65 0.51 0.77
N LEU A 117 -15.41 0.69 1.20
CA LEU A 117 -14.32 1.19 0.38
C LEU A 117 -13.47 0.02 -0.13
N GLN A 118 -13.10 0.11 -1.39
CA GLN A 118 -12.10 -0.76 -1.96
C GLN A 118 -10.71 -0.21 -1.62
N TYR A 119 -9.83 -1.07 -1.11
CA TYR A 119 -8.44 -0.69 -0.91
C TYR A 119 -7.71 -0.55 -2.25
N ASP A 120 -6.71 0.34 -2.29
CA ASP A 120 -5.80 0.44 -3.42
C ASP A 120 -4.81 -0.74 -3.38
N TRP A 121 -4.99 -1.66 -4.30
CA TRP A 121 -4.16 -2.86 -4.44
C TRP A 121 -2.97 -2.71 -5.39
N THR A 122 -2.68 -1.49 -5.89
CA THR A 122 -1.62 -1.29 -6.90
C THR A 122 -0.23 -1.70 -6.41
N ARG A 123 -0.01 -1.68 -5.09
CA ARG A 123 1.24 -2.09 -4.44
C ARG A 123 1.22 -3.53 -3.93
N TRP A 124 0.07 -4.20 -3.96
CA TRP A 124 -0.04 -5.56 -3.45
C TRP A 124 0.74 -6.53 -4.32
N THR A 125 1.24 -7.57 -3.70
CA THR A 125 1.94 -8.65 -4.40
C THR A 125 1.33 -9.99 -4.04
N ALA A 126 1.44 -10.95 -4.95
CA ALA A 126 0.97 -12.30 -4.69
C ALA A 126 2.03 -13.33 -5.04
N THR A 127 2.02 -14.41 -4.28
CA THR A 127 2.80 -15.63 -4.49
C THR A 127 1.90 -16.84 -4.30
N GLY A 128 2.47 -18.02 -4.37
CA GLY A 128 1.73 -19.26 -4.12
C GLY A 128 2.48 -20.51 -4.54
N ASN A 129 1.81 -21.65 -4.43
CA ASN A 129 2.43 -22.94 -4.71
C ASN A 129 2.34 -23.36 -6.18
N GLY A 130 1.69 -22.58 -7.06
CA GLY A 130 1.65 -22.89 -8.48
C GLY A 130 0.94 -21.86 -9.33
N VAL A 131 1.44 -21.65 -10.54
CA VAL A 131 0.89 -20.71 -11.53
C VAL A 131 1.29 -21.12 -12.94
N GLU A 132 0.36 -21.03 -13.89
CA GLU A 132 0.69 -21.09 -15.31
C GLU A 132 0.99 -19.69 -15.83
N ALA A 133 2.25 -19.27 -15.73
CA ALA A 133 2.68 -17.90 -16.04
C ALA A 133 2.54 -17.57 -17.52
N SER A 134 2.52 -18.55 -18.40
CA SER A 134 2.35 -18.40 -19.86
C SER A 134 0.91 -18.14 -20.28
N ASP A 135 -0.06 -18.29 -19.37
CA ASP A 135 -1.48 -18.12 -19.61
C ASP A 135 -2.11 -17.16 -18.59
N GLY A 136 -2.69 -16.08 -19.08
CA GLY A 136 -3.44 -15.11 -18.29
C GLY A 136 -2.63 -14.05 -17.54
N GLY A 137 -1.29 -14.18 -17.42
CA GLY A 137 -0.42 -13.17 -16.83
C GLY A 137 0.07 -13.43 -15.41
N GLY A 138 -0.23 -14.60 -14.83
CA GLY A 138 0.32 -15.04 -13.56
C GLY A 138 -0.22 -14.33 -12.32
N TYR A 139 0.54 -14.31 -11.23
CA TYR A 139 0.13 -13.69 -9.96
C TYR A 139 -0.22 -12.20 -10.06
N PRO A 140 0.49 -11.35 -10.82
CA PRO A 140 0.11 -9.93 -10.96
C PRO A 140 -1.27 -9.69 -11.55
N SER A 141 -1.85 -10.66 -12.24
CA SER A 141 -3.19 -10.55 -12.82
C SER A 141 -4.31 -10.63 -11.78
N LEU A 142 -4.01 -11.08 -10.55
CA LEU A 142 -4.97 -11.08 -9.44
C LEU A 142 -5.43 -9.67 -9.05
N PHE A 143 -4.62 -8.66 -9.37
CA PHE A 143 -4.88 -7.25 -9.02
C PHE A 143 -5.27 -6.41 -10.23
N LYS A 144 -5.86 -7.03 -11.24
CA LYS A 144 -6.33 -6.35 -12.45
C LYS A 144 -7.81 -6.58 -12.64
N GLU A 145 -8.52 -5.51 -12.93
CA GLU A 145 -9.96 -5.60 -13.25
C GLU A 145 -10.23 -6.10 -14.67
N GLU A 146 -9.19 -6.19 -15.50
CA GLU A 146 -9.29 -6.65 -16.88
C GLU A 146 -9.61 -8.14 -16.94
N ARG A 147 -10.71 -8.49 -17.58
CA ARG A 147 -11.15 -9.90 -17.72
C ARG A 147 -10.25 -10.77 -18.60
N THR A 148 -9.34 -10.18 -19.33
CA THR A 148 -8.34 -10.87 -20.16
C THR A 148 -7.12 -11.32 -19.38
N ASN A 149 -6.89 -10.74 -18.19
CA ASN A 149 -5.85 -11.12 -17.27
C ASN A 149 -6.45 -11.93 -16.11
N PHE A 150 -5.81 -13.04 -15.78
CA PHE A 150 -6.28 -13.94 -14.72
C PHE A 150 -5.11 -14.78 -14.20
N TRP A 151 -5.20 -15.21 -12.97
CA TRP A 151 -4.36 -16.28 -12.48
C TRP A 151 -4.91 -17.62 -13.00
N HIS A 152 -4.02 -18.48 -13.49
CA HIS A 152 -4.33 -19.85 -13.89
C HIS A 152 -3.51 -20.83 -13.08
N SER A 153 -4.15 -21.90 -12.59
CA SER A 153 -3.43 -23.02 -11.96
C SER A 153 -2.55 -23.72 -12.99
N PRO A 154 -1.40 -24.31 -12.57
CA PRO A 154 -0.54 -25.02 -13.49
C PRO A 154 -1.29 -26.14 -14.22
N TYR A 155 -1.04 -26.27 -15.51
CA TYR A 155 -1.40 -27.43 -16.32
C TYR A 155 -0.18 -28.00 -17.08
N SER A 156 0.88 -27.24 -17.22
CA SER A 156 2.14 -27.68 -17.81
C SER A 156 3.01 -28.49 -16.84
N TYR A 157 2.73 -28.40 -15.55
CA TYR A 157 3.38 -29.17 -14.49
C TYR A 157 2.40 -29.47 -13.35
N SER A 158 2.75 -30.41 -12.48
CA SER A 158 1.89 -30.86 -11.38
C SER A 158 2.25 -30.20 -10.06
N VAL A 159 1.26 -29.73 -9.32
CA VAL A 159 1.37 -29.20 -7.97
C VAL A 159 0.34 -29.90 -7.08
N PRO A 160 0.71 -30.29 -5.84
CA PRO A 160 -0.24 -30.84 -4.89
C PRO A 160 -1.35 -29.86 -4.55
N LEU A 161 -2.59 -30.38 -4.43
CA LEU A 161 -3.72 -29.61 -3.93
C LEU A 161 -3.66 -29.51 -2.39
N PRO A 162 -4.19 -28.42 -1.80
CA PRO A 162 -4.87 -27.31 -2.44
C PRO A 162 -3.91 -26.33 -3.13
N TYR A 163 -4.40 -25.57 -4.11
CA TYR A 163 -3.67 -24.40 -4.57
C TYR A 163 -3.68 -23.32 -3.48
N ILE A 164 -2.52 -22.73 -3.24
CA ILE A 164 -2.33 -21.68 -2.25
C ILE A 164 -1.99 -20.39 -2.99
N LEU A 165 -2.72 -19.34 -2.70
CA LEU A 165 -2.44 -17.97 -3.13
C LEU A 165 -2.21 -17.15 -1.87
N GLU A 166 -1.07 -16.52 -1.77
CA GLU A 166 -0.68 -15.64 -0.68
C GLU A 166 -0.61 -14.22 -1.21
N ILE A 167 -1.34 -13.31 -0.59
CA ILE A 167 -1.43 -11.90 -0.97
C ILE A 167 -0.81 -11.08 0.15
N ASP A 168 0.26 -10.38 -0.18
CA ASP A 168 0.90 -9.41 0.69
C ASP A 168 0.34 -8.02 0.38
N MET A 169 -0.45 -7.48 1.28
CA MET A 169 -1.12 -6.17 1.16
C MET A 169 -0.19 -5.01 1.54
N LYS A 170 1.06 -5.28 2.00
CA LYS A 170 2.11 -4.32 2.39
C LYS A 170 1.83 -3.51 3.64
N GLU A 171 0.67 -3.64 4.22
CA GLU A 171 0.24 -2.97 5.43
C GLU A 171 -0.87 -3.78 6.11
N GLU A 172 -1.06 -3.58 7.39
CA GLU A 172 -2.19 -4.15 8.12
C GLU A 172 -3.47 -3.39 7.76
N LEU A 173 -4.49 -4.12 7.30
CA LEU A 173 -5.74 -3.53 6.82
C LEU A 173 -6.94 -4.20 7.51
N GLU A 174 -7.92 -3.40 7.90
CA GLU A 174 -9.21 -3.89 8.37
C GLU A 174 -10.11 -4.24 7.17
N CYS A 175 -10.32 -5.53 6.94
CA CYS A 175 -11.09 -6.04 5.81
C CYS A 175 -12.48 -6.50 6.26
N ALA A 176 -13.52 -5.80 5.81
CA ALA A 176 -14.92 -6.19 6.05
C ALA A 176 -15.50 -7.08 4.93
N MET A 177 -14.93 -7.06 3.74
CA MET A 177 -15.42 -7.82 2.59
C MET A 177 -14.27 -8.23 1.65
N PHE A 178 -14.41 -9.42 1.07
CA PHE A 178 -13.55 -9.91 -0.01
C PHE A 178 -14.37 -10.03 -1.30
N HIS A 179 -13.91 -9.40 -2.35
CA HIS A 179 -14.48 -9.56 -3.70
C HIS A 179 -13.55 -10.41 -4.56
N ILE A 180 -14.02 -11.56 -4.99
CA ILE A 180 -13.24 -12.53 -5.75
C ILE A 180 -13.88 -12.73 -7.11
N GLY A 181 -13.23 -12.21 -8.15
CA GLY A 181 -13.63 -12.42 -9.53
C GLY A 181 -13.18 -13.78 -10.03
N ARG A 182 -14.13 -14.58 -10.57
CA ARG A 182 -13.80 -15.78 -11.33
C ARG A 182 -13.64 -15.45 -12.81
N ARG A 183 -12.68 -16.10 -13.46
CA ARG A 183 -12.64 -16.10 -14.93
C ARG A 183 -13.97 -16.60 -15.48
N HIS A 184 -14.62 -15.78 -16.29
CA HIS A 184 -15.79 -16.22 -17.03
C HIS A 184 -15.30 -16.92 -18.31
N TYR A 185 -15.40 -18.23 -18.34
CA TYR A 185 -15.08 -19.02 -19.52
C TYR A 185 -16.37 -19.27 -20.34
N ALA A 186 -16.44 -18.65 -21.48
CA ALA A 186 -17.40 -18.97 -22.52
C ALA A 186 -16.68 -18.95 -23.88
N PRO A 187 -16.98 -19.70 -24.87
CA PRO A 187 -18.31 -19.72 -25.49
C PRO A 187 -19.02 -21.07 -25.45
N ASN A 188 -18.45 -22.11 -24.89
CA ASN A 188 -18.98 -23.48 -25.06
C ASN A 188 -19.64 -24.04 -23.79
N GLY A 189 -19.93 -23.23 -22.79
CA GLY A 189 -20.62 -23.66 -21.55
C GLY A 189 -19.82 -24.59 -20.64
N ASN A 190 -18.56 -24.87 -20.94
CA ASN A 190 -17.72 -25.72 -20.14
C ASN A 190 -16.99 -24.90 -19.05
N ASN A 191 -17.41 -25.10 -17.82
CA ASN A 191 -16.75 -24.51 -16.63
C ASN A 191 -15.47 -25.30 -16.22
N TYR A 192 -14.70 -25.78 -17.17
CA TYR A 192 -13.44 -26.44 -16.85
C TYR A 192 -12.49 -25.45 -16.18
N GLY A 193 -11.96 -25.83 -15.03
CA GLY A 193 -10.95 -25.08 -14.33
C GLY A 193 -11.44 -23.89 -13.49
N THR A 194 -12.75 -23.77 -13.21
CA THR A 194 -13.20 -22.76 -12.26
C THR A 194 -13.02 -23.22 -10.82
N VAL A 195 -12.62 -22.28 -9.94
CA VAL A 195 -12.55 -22.53 -8.50
C VAL A 195 -13.93 -22.89 -7.98
N LYS A 196 -14.05 -24.06 -7.35
CA LYS A 196 -15.30 -24.54 -6.75
C LYS A 196 -15.44 -24.14 -5.29
N THR A 197 -14.35 -24.28 -4.53
CA THR A 197 -14.32 -23.96 -3.11
C THR A 197 -13.05 -23.18 -2.80
N MET A 198 -13.15 -22.27 -1.84
CA MET A 198 -12.03 -21.46 -1.38
C MET A 198 -12.13 -21.25 0.12
N ASN A 199 -11.01 -21.36 0.83
CA ASN A 199 -10.87 -20.90 2.20
C ASN A 199 -9.99 -19.65 2.20
N ILE A 200 -10.34 -18.65 3.01
CA ILE A 200 -9.56 -17.44 3.23
C ILE A 200 -8.99 -17.48 4.63
N TYR A 201 -7.71 -17.20 4.72
CA TYR A 201 -6.97 -17.06 5.97
C TYR A 201 -6.37 -15.66 6.00
N ALA A 202 -6.26 -15.07 7.18
CA ALA A 202 -5.60 -13.80 7.41
C ALA A 202 -4.47 -13.96 8.43
N SER A 203 -3.44 -13.13 8.30
CA SER A 203 -2.30 -13.05 9.22
C SER A 203 -1.79 -11.62 9.25
N THR A 204 -1.33 -11.16 10.42
CA THR A 204 -0.63 -9.87 10.59
C THR A 204 0.89 -10.04 10.70
N ASP A 205 1.37 -11.27 10.87
CA ASP A 205 2.79 -11.58 11.08
C ASP A 205 3.40 -12.49 10.00
N ASN A 206 2.58 -12.92 9.01
CA ASN A 206 2.96 -13.85 7.96
C ASN A 206 3.43 -15.24 8.43
N GLU A 207 3.13 -15.60 9.67
CA GLU A 207 3.46 -16.88 10.28
C GLU A 207 2.22 -17.60 10.82
N ASN A 208 1.35 -16.85 11.50
CA ASN A 208 0.16 -17.37 12.15
C ASN A 208 -1.08 -16.96 11.35
N TYR A 209 -1.68 -17.93 10.66
CA TYR A 209 -2.85 -17.71 9.80
C TYR A 209 -4.12 -18.23 10.48
N GLU A 210 -5.14 -17.37 10.58
CA GLU A 210 -6.47 -17.71 11.05
C GLU A 210 -7.46 -17.78 9.89
N LYS A 211 -8.32 -18.80 9.88
CA LYS A 211 -9.38 -18.90 8.87
C LYS A 211 -10.46 -17.85 9.14
N VAL A 212 -10.66 -16.93 8.20
CA VAL A 212 -11.64 -15.84 8.31
C VAL A 212 -12.88 -16.06 7.47
N ALA A 213 -12.80 -16.83 6.38
CA ALA A 213 -13.94 -17.13 5.54
C ALA A 213 -13.77 -18.42 4.73
N ASP A 214 -14.89 -18.94 4.20
CA ASP A 214 -14.92 -19.98 3.18
C ASP A 214 -16.05 -19.71 2.19
N PHE A 215 -15.84 -20.14 0.94
CA PHE A 215 -16.78 -19.96 -0.15
C PHE A 215 -16.95 -21.25 -0.93
N THR A 216 -18.19 -21.50 -1.33
CA THR A 216 -18.52 -22.48 -2.35
C THR A 216 -19.22 -21.74 -3.49
N PHE A 217 -18.62 -21.78 -4.66
CA PHE A 217 -19.20 -21.18 -5.85
C PHE A 217 -20.23 -22.15 -6.46
N ALA A 218 -21.39 -21.61 -6.80
CA ALA A 218 -22.45 -22.33 -7.49
C ALA A 218 -22.09 -22.59 -8.96
#